data_1875db7f36ac58cdb7b57fbed62056d8
#
_entry.id   1875db7f36ac58cdb7b57fbed62056d8
#
_cell.length_a   1.000
_cell.length_b   1.000
_cell.length_c   1.000
_cell.angle_alpha   90.00
_cell.angle_beta   90.00
_cell.angle_gamma   90.00
#
_symmetry.space_group_name_H-M   'P 1'
#
loop_
_entity.id
_entity.type
_entity.pdbx_description
1 polymer ?
#
loop_
_entity_poly.entity_id
_entity_poly.type
_entity_poly.pdbx_seq_one_letter_code
_entity_poly.pdbx_strand_id
1 'polypeptide(L)'
;MAALVVTSLGAAGGEDAPRMKLARVKDVASVEGVRDNQLVGYGIVVGLHGTGDSSQTVFPLQTLESALERMGVSLQGNAMASMMQTRNMAAVFLAGTLPPFARPGNKVDVTVSSAGDARSLEGGVLLLTPLYGPDGQIYAQAQGPMVLGGYAVTANGSSKSVNYPTTARIPSGAIVERGVPLDLSQMRTLALSLDDADFRTVEGVTAAINRELGRPLAHAVDSRRIEIRPAANEDIPVSYTHLDVYKRQGLVELEPAKGGQ
;
A
#
# COMPACT_ATOMS: atom_id res chain seq x y z
N MET A 1 48.74 -49.74 46.22
CA MET A 1 48.68 -48.74 45.12
C MET A 1 47.41 -48.99 44.35
N ALA A 2 46.35 -48.20 44.61
CA ALA A 2 45.09 -48.29 43.97
C ALA A 2 45.02 -47.20 42.89
N ALA A 3 44.84 -47.63 41.63
CA ALA A 3 44.71 -46.70 40.51
C ALA A 3 43.18 -46.24 40.36
N LEU A 4 43.04 -44.95 40.51
CA LEU A 4 41.73 -44.28 40.34
C LEU A 4 41.47 -44.08 38.85
N VAL A 5 40.46 -44.77 38.27
CA VAL A 5 40.00 -44.54 36.89
C VAL A 5 38.93 -43.45 36.95
N VAL A 6 39.25 -42.27 36.46
CA VAL A 6 38.27 -41.18 36.26
C VAL A 6 37.62 -41.37 34.91
N THR A 7 36.36 -41.84 34.89
CA THR A 7 35.49 -41.84 33.73
C THR A 7 34.95 -40.43 33.55
N SER A 8 35.36 -39.72 32.47
CA SER A 8 34.76 -38.46 32.02
C SER A 8 33.39 -38.74 31.44
N LEU A 9 32.34 -38.31 32.14
CA LEU A 9 30.98 -38.28 31.62
C LEU A 9 30.90 -37.21 30.54
N GLY A 10 30.82 -37.60 29.27
CA GLY A 10 30.59 -36.70 28.17
C GLY A 10 29.22 -36.02 28.34
N ALA A 11 29.22 -34.70 28.41
CA ALA A 11 27.98 -33.91 28.33
C ALA A 11 27.36 -34.16 26.96
N ALA A 12 26.23 -34.87 26.93
CA ALA A 12 25.36 -34.93 25.74
C ALA A 12 24.91 -33.52 25.38
N GLY A 13 25.25 -33.09 24.18
CA GLY A 13 24.78 -31.84 23.61
C GLY A 13 23.24 -31.85 23.60
N GLY A 14 22.66 -30.93 24.34
CA GLY A 14 21.23 -30.71 24.27
C GLY A 14 20.88 -30.30 22.85
N GLU A 15 20.10 -31.15 22.13
CA GLU A 15 19.42 -30.76 20.94
C GLU A 15 18.60 -29.50 21.28
N ASP A 16 18.91 -28.40 20.59
CA ASP A 16 18.16 -27.16 20.68
C ASP A 16 16.72 -27.47 20.25
N ALA A 17 15.83 -27.65 21.22
CA ALA A 17 14.42 -27.82 20.94
C ALA A 17 13.98 -26.62 20.09
N PRO A 18 13.22 -26.83 19.00
CA PRO A 18 12.84 -25.75 18.12
C PRO A 18 12.10 -24.68 18.93
N ARG A 19 12.74 -23.52 19.05
CA ARG A 19 12.17 -22.36 19.77
C ARG A 19 10.94 -21.94 18.98
N MET A 20 9.75 -22.22 19.50
CA MET A 20 8.50 -21.71 18.94
C MET A 20 8.55 -20.18 18.92
N LYS A 21 8.41 -19.59 17.74
CA LYS A 21 8.37 -18.14 17.60
C LYS A 21 6.95 -17.68 17.90
N LEU A 22 6.81 -16.77 18.86
CA LEU A 22 5.55 -16.12 19.14
C LEU A 22 5.34 -14.99 18.11
N ALA A 23 4.22 -15.00 17.41
CA ALA A 23 3.80 -13.95 16.51
C ALA A 23 2.44 -13.38 16.94
N ARG A 24 2.18 -12.13 16.60
CA ARG A 24 0.85 -11.53 16.85
C ARG A 24 -0.08 -11.88 15.71
N VAL A 25 -1.36 -12.06 16.00
CA VAL A 25 -2.39 -12.33 14.97
C VAL A 25 -2.33 -11.31 13.81
N LYS A 26 -2.09 -10.05 14.11
CA LYS A 26 -1.96 -9.00 13.09
C LYS A 26 -0.76 -9.13 12.14
N ASP A 27 0.25 -9.90 12.55
CA ASP A 27 1.49 -10.07 11.77
C ASP A 27 1.40 -11.30 10.86
N VAL A 28 0.32 -12.09 10.97
CA VAL A 28 0.10 -13.34 10.22
C VAL A 28 -1.27 -13.44 9.56
N ALA A 29 -2.17 -12.48 9.85
CA ALA A 29 -3.53 -12.49 9.33
C ALA A 29 -4.05 -11.08 9.06
N SER A 30 -4.83 -10.95 8.00
CA SER A 30 -5.55 -9.75 7.60
C SER A 30 -7.07 -9.97 7.68
N VAL A 31 -7.83 -8.88 7.78
CA VAL A 31 -9.29 -8.94 7.76
C VAL A 31 -9.77 -9.02 6.32
N GLU A 32 -10.58 -10.02 6.01
CA GLU A 32 -11.14 -10.19 4.67
C GLU A 32 -12.01 -8.97 4.28
N GLY A 33 -11.80 -8.48 3.05
CA GLY A 33 -12.46 -7.26 2.56
C GLY A 33 -11.78 -5.95 2.94
N VAL A 34 -10.83 -5.96 3.89
CA VAL A 34 -10.03 -4.79 4.28
C VAL A 34 -8.72 -4.82 3.52
N ARG A 35 -8.64 -4.05 2.44
CA ARG A 35 -7.45 -4.00 1.59
C ARG A 35 -7.20 -2.59 1.07
N ASP A 36 -5.96 -2.34 0.71
CA ASP A 36 -5.60 -1.17 -0.08
C ASP A 36 -6.23 -1.25 -1.48
N ASN A 37 -6.74 -0.12 -1.95
CA ASN A 37 -7.28 -0.01 -3.31
C ASN A 37 -6.33 0.83 -4.15
N GLN A 38 -5.98 0.33 -5.33
CA GLN A 38 -5.11 1.04 -6.25
C GLN A 38 -5.93 2.07 -7.03
N LEU A 39 -5.42 3.30 -7.07
CA LEU A 39 -5.99 4.38 -7.84
C LEU A 39 -5.07 4.72 -9.00
N VAL A 40 -5.65 5.00 -10.15
CA VAL A 40 -4.92 5.42 -11.34
C VAL A 40 -5.50 6.73 -11.89
N GLY A 41 -4.65 7.53 -12.49
CA GLY A 41 -5.05 8.78 -13.12
C GLY A 41 -4.20 9.08 -14.33
N TYR A 42 -4.70 10.01 -15.15
CA TYR A 42 -3.98 10.57 -16.27
C TYR A 42 -4.08 12.10 -16.18
N GLY A 43 -2.94 12.78 -16.24
CA GLY A 43 -2.89 14.21 -16.03
C GLY A 43 -1.77 14.90 -16.78
N ILE A 44 -1.60 16.18 -16.48
CA ILE A 44 -0.57 17.04 -17.08
C ILE A 44 0.27 17.67 -15.98
N VAL A 45 1.56 17.64 -16.21
CA VAL A 45 2.57 18.41 -15.49
C VAL A 45 2.92 19.64 -16.31
N VAL A 46 3.03 20.77 -15.64
CA VAL A 46 3.42 22.05 -16.24
C VAL A 46 4.64 22.64 -15.52
N GLY A 47 5.28 23.63 -16.13
CA GLY A 47 6.42 24.32 -15.53
C GLY A 47 7.76 23.65 -15.75
N LEU A 48 7.84 22.68 -16.70
CA LEU A 48 9.09 22.05 -17.10
C LEU A 48 9.94 22.99 -17.95
N HIS A 49 11.24 23.04 -17.66
CA HIS A 49 12.16 23.96 -18.35
C HIS A 49 12.72 23.32 -19.64
N GLY A 50 11.85 23.07 -20.62
CA GLY A 50 12.25 22.49 -21.91
C GLY A 50 12.52 20.97 -21.86
N THR A 51 12.20 20.30 -20.76
CA THR A 51 12.38 18.85 -20.56
C THR A 51 11.11 18.05 -20.75
N GLY A 52 9.98 18.69 -21.01
CA GLY A 52 8.68 18.07 -21.24
C GLY A 52 8.57 17.37 -22.59
N ASP A 53 7.34 17.01 -22.94
CA ASP A 53 7.03 16.26 -24.15
C ASP A 53 7.34 17.07 -25.43
N SER A 54 7.71 16.37 -26.49
CA SER A 54 7.95 16.98 -27.78
C SER A 54 6.63 17.40 -28.45
N SER A 55 6.73 18.26 -29.46
CA SER A 55 5.59 18.71 -30.25
C SER A 55 4.91 17.62 -31.09
N GLN A 56 5.52 16.43 -31.17
CA GLN A 56 4.94 15.27 -31.85
C GLN A 56 3.93 14.53 -30.97
N THR A 57 3.93 14.80 -29.66
CA THR A 57 3.01 14.18 -28.69
C THR A 57 1.73 15.02 -28.60
N VAL A 58 0.65 14.57 -29.21
CA VAL A 58 -0.63 15.32 -29.31
C VAL A 58 -1.40 15.32 -27.97
N PHE A 59 -1.20 14.27 -27.15
CA PHE A 59 -1.95 14.05 -25.91
C PHE A 59 -1.89 15.18 -24.87
N PRO A 60 -0.73 15.82 -24.57
CA PRO A 60 -0.69 16.88 -23.59
C PRO A 60 -1.58 18.08 -23.93
N LEU A 61 -1.67 18.43 -25.18
CA LEU A 61 -2.47 19.58 -25.64
C LEU A 61 -3.97 19.33 -25.48
N GLN A 62 -4.47 18.17 -25.88
CA GLN A 62 -5.89 17.81 -25.76
C GLN A 62 -6.33 17.73 -24.30
N THR A 63 -5.48 17.18 -23.44
CA THR A 63 -5.79 17.07 -22.02
C THR A 63 -5.78 18.45 -21.33
N LEU A 64 -4.83 19.33 -21.71
CA LEU A 64 -4.82 20.70 -21.22
C LEU A 64 -6.03 21.49 -21.70
N GLU A 65 -6.41 21.37 -22.95
CA GLU A 65 -7.61 22.00 -23.53
C GLU A 65 -8.84 21.58 -22.72
N SER A 66 -9.05 20.27 -22.52
CA SER A 66 -10.13 19.75 -21.70
C SER A 66 -10.09 20.22 -20.24
N ALA A 67 -8.92 20.39 -19.65
CA ALA A 67 -8.76 20.91 -18.29
C ALA A 67 -9.12 22.39 -18.22
N LEU A 68 -8.69 23.21 -19.19
CA LEU A 68 -8.99 24.64 -19.28
C LEU A 68 -10.48 24.88 -19.56
N GLU A 69 -11.10 24.08 -20.41
CA GLU A 69 -12.54 24.15 -20.66
C GLU A 69 -13.36 23.90 -19.40
N ARG A 70 -12.96 22.93 -18.57
CA ARG A 70 -13.61 22.68 -17.27
C ARG A 70 -13.45 23.85 -16.29
N MET A 71 -12.39 24.64 -16.42
CA MET A 71 -12.18 25.87 -15.65
C MET A 71 -12.87 27.09 -16.27
N GLY A 72 -13.61 26.91 -17.36
CA GLY A 72 -14.34 28.00 -18.06
C GLY A 72 -13.47 28.80 -19.03
N VAL A 73 -12.27 28.35 -19.32
CA VAL A 73 -11.38 28.97 -20.31
C VAL A 73 -11.52 28.25 -21.63
N SER A 74 -12.20 28.87 -22.58
CA SER A 74 -12.35 28.30 -23.94
C SER A 74 -11.17 28.74 -24.82
N LEU A 75 -10.42 27.75 -25.30
CA LEU A 75 -9.33 27.96 -26.25
C LEU A 75 -9.89 27.83 -27.68
N GLN A 76 -10.51 28.90 -28.17
CA GLN A 76 -10.98 28.92 -29.57
C GLN A 76 -9.83 29.35 -30.50
N GLY A 77 -9.36 28.39 -31.30
CA GLY A 77 -8.47 28.63 -32.44
C GLY A 77 -7.08 28.02 -32.35
N ASN A 78 -6.61 27.46 -33.47
CA ASN A 78 -5.29 26.84 -33.64
C ASN A 78 -4.08 27.70 -33.30
N ALA A 79 -4.27 29.03 -33.12
CA ALA A 79 -3.18 29.97 -32.86
C ALA A 79 -2.55 29.81 -31.47
N MET A 80 -3.35 29.40 -30.48
CA MET A 80 -2.84 29.30 -29.09
C MET A 80 -2.11 27.96 -28.87
N ALA A 81 -2.54 26.88 -29.52
CA ALA A 81 -1.85 25.61 -29.50
C ALA A 81 -0.43 25.70 -30.12
N SER A 82 -0.25 26.52 -31.13
CA SER A 82 1.06 26.74 -31.76
C SER A 82 2.00 27.62 -30.96
N MET A 83 1.48 28.45 -30.04
CA MET A 83 2.27 29.32 -29.17
C MET A 83 2.68 28.64 -27.86
N MET A 84 2.02 27.57 -27.47
CA MET A 84 2.35 26.81 -26.26
C MET A 84 3.60 25.97 -26.53
N GLN A 85 4.65 26.24 -25.76
CA GLN A 85 5.85 25.40 -25.79
C GLN A 85 5.55 24.07 -25.10
N THR A 86 5.21 23.02 -25.88
CA THR A 86 4.93 21.67 -25.39
C THR A 86 6.04 21.12 -24.51
N ARG A 87 7.30 21.53 -24.76
CA ARG A 87 8.46 21.16 -23.94
C ARG A 87 8.41 21.64 -22.47
N ASN A 88 7.49 22.52 -22.12
CA ASN A 88 7.26 22.95 -20.75
C ASN A 88 6.14 22.16 -20.07
N MET A 89 5.58 21.16 -20.77
CA MET A 89 4.51 20.31 -20.28
C MET A 89 4.83 18.83 -20.54
N ALA A 90 4.24 17.95 -19.76
CA ALA A 90 4.32 16.51 -19.97
C ALA A 90 3.00 15.83 -19.61
N ALA A 91 2.58 14.88 -20.43
CA ALA A 91 1.54 13.95 -20.10
C ALA A 91 2.07 12.91 -19.11
N VAL A 92 1.29 12.61 -18.08
CA VAL A 92 1.72 11.72 -17.01
C VAL A 92 0.62 10.76 -16.60
N PHE A 93 1.05 9.54 -16.24
CA PHE A 93 0.24 8.60 -15.48
C PHE A 93 0.48 8.80 -13.98
N LEU A 94 -0.60 8.66 -13.23
CA LEU A 94 -0.59 8.74 -11.78
C LEU A 94 -0.97 7.38 -11.19
N ALA A 95 -0.29 7.02 -10.12
CA ALA A 95 -0.63 5.88 -9.30
C ALA A 95 -0.67 6.30 -7.83
N GLY A 96 -1.74 5.91 -7.14
CA GLY A 96 -1.93 6.16 -5.72
C GLY A 96 -2.52 4.94 -5.04
N THR A 97 -2.31 4.82 -3.74
CA THR A 97 -2.89 3.76 -2.93
C THR A 97 -3.86 4.37 -1.94
N LEU A 98 -5.12 3.99 -2.04
CA LEU A 98 -6.17 4.38 -1.10
C LEU A 98 -6.19 3.36 0.05
N PRO A 99 -5.77 3.74 1.26
CA PRO A 99 -5.80 2.83 2.39
C PRO A 99 -7.24 2.47 2.78
N PRO A 100 -7.45 1.31 3.42
CA PRO A 100 -8.76 0.95 3.92
C PRO A 100 -9.25 1.99 4.94
N PHE A 101 -10.56 2.19 4.98
CA PHE A 101 -11.21 3.18 5.84
C PHE A 101 -10.80 4.64 5.60
N ALA A 102 -10.16 4.95 4.48
CA ALA A 102 -9.91 6.34 4.12
C ALA A 102 -11.21 7.12 4.00
N ARG A 103 -11.21 8.33 4.56
CA ARG A 103 -12.37 9.23 4.57
C ARG A 103 -12.11 10.44 3.69
N PRO A 104 -13.16 11.10 3.19
CA PRO A 104 -13.01 12.38 2.51
C PRO A 104 -12.16 13.35 3.34
N GLY A 105 -11.20 14.02 2.67
CA GLY A 105 -10.21 14.90 3.30
C GLY A 105 -8.91 14.23 3.73
N ASN A 106 -8.82 12.89 3.77
CA ASN A 106 -7.54 12.22 3.99
C ASN A 106 -6.59 12.50 2.82
N LYS A 107 -5.30 12.56 3.12
CA LYS A 107 -4.25 12.77 2.11
C LYS A 107 -3.52 11.47 1.84
N VAL A 108 -3.22 11.24 0.56
CA VAL A 108 -2.45 10.09 0.10
C VAL A 108 -1.31 10.53 -0.80
N ASP A 109 -0.24 9.76 -0.80
CA ASP A 109 0.90 10.00 -1.68
C ASP A 109 0.57 9.55 -3.10
N VAL A 110 1.14 10.25 -4.07
CA VAL A 110 0.96 9.94 -5.49
C VAL A 110 2.31 9.78 -6.16
N THR A 111 2.44 8.73 -6.94
CA THR A 111 3.56 8.52 -7.85
C THR A 111 3.12 8.99 -9.24
N VAL A 112 3.98 9.75 -9.89
CA VAL A 112 3.75 10.35 -11.22
C VAL A 112 4.84 9.85 -12.15
N SER A 113 4.45 9.35 -13.32
CA SER A 113 5.37 8.83 -14.33
C SER A 113 5.03 9.41 -15.70
N SER A 114 6.04 9.82 -16.47
CA SER A 114 5.83 10.34 -17.82
C SER A 114 5.15 9.29 -18.69
N ALA A 115 4.11 9.72 -19.42
CA ALA A 115 3.39 8.92 -20.40
C ALA A 115 3.88 9.18 -21.82
N GLY A 116 4.56 10.30 -22.05
CA GLY A 116 5.09 10.72 -23.33
C GLY A 116 6.61 10.55 -23.42
N ASP A 117 7.25 11.45 -24.12
CA ASP A 117 8.69 11.48 -24.36
C ASP A 117 9.46 12.54 -23.55
N ALA A 118 8.86 13.00 -22.45
CA ALA A 118 9.49 13.93 -21.53
C ALA A 118 10.80 13.37 -20.98
N ARG A 119 11.83 14.20 -20.99
CA ARG A 119 13.18 13.84 -20.53
C ARG A 119 13.33 13.94 -19.02
N SER A 120 12.61 14.86 -18.40
CA SER A 120 12.60 15.07 -16.94
C SER A 120 11.33 15.75 -16.51
N LEU A 121 10.85 15.39 -15.34
CA LEU A 121 9.72 16.01 -14.65
C LEU A 121 10.17 16.99 -13.57
N GLU A 122 11.48 17.29 -13.50
CA GLU A 122 12.06 18.15 -12.48
C GLU A 122 11.50 19.58 -12.53
N GLY A 123 11.16 20.11 -11.35
CA GLY A 123 10.59 21.45 -11.21
C GLY A 123 9.15 21.59 -11.65
N GLY A 124 8.54 20.52 -12.17
CA GLY A 124 7.18 20.53 -12.63
C GLY A 124 6.14 20.51 -11.51
N VAL A 125 4.95 20.97 -11.84
CA VAL A 125 3.76 20.97 -10.97
C VAL A 125 2.67 20.20 -11.68
N LEU A 126 2.08 19.21 -10.99
CA LEU A 126 0.92 18.48 -11.46
C LEU A 126 -0.32 19.36 -11.37
N LEU A 127 -1.06 19.50 -12.46
CA LEU A 127 -2.38 20.12 -12.46
C LEU A 127 -3.40 19.19 -11.81
N LEU A 128 -4.53 19.77 -11.35
CA LEU A 128 -5.61 19.03 -10.71
C LEU A 128 -6.07 17.84 -11.58
N THR A 129 -5.85 16.64 -11.08
CA THR A 129 -6.04 15.39 -11.80
C THR A 129 -6.86 14.42 -10.97
N PRO A 130 -7.96 13.89 -11.51
CA PRO A 130 -8.75 12.86 -10.83
C PRO A 130 -8.02 11.52 -10.82
N LEU A 131 -8.15 10.80 -9.70
CA LEU A 131 -7.71 9.42 -9.53
C LEU A 131 -8.91 8.50 -9.47
N TYR A 132 -8.91 7.50 -10.34
CA TYR A 132 -10.00 6.55 -10.53
C TYR A 132 -9.69 5.22 -9.87
N GLY A 133 -10.71 4.60 -9.29
CA GLY A 133 -10.68 3.21 -8.87
C GLY A 133 -10.94 2.25 -10.02
N PRO A 134 -10.87 0.92 -9.77
CA PRO A 134 -11.15 -0.12 -10.78
C PRO A 134 -12.59 -0.08 -11.32
N ASP A 135 -13.51 0.52 -10.59
CA ASP A 135 -14.91 0.71 -10.95
C ASP A 135 -15.15 1.94 -11.84
N GLY A 136 -14.09 2.67 -12.20
CA GLY A 136 -14.14 3.90 -12.98
C GLY A 136 -14.68 5.13 -12.24
N GLN A 137 -14.88 5.03 -10.92
CA GLN A 137 -15.30 6.17 -10.11
C GLN A 137 -14.10 6.97 -9.60
N ILE A 138 -14.30 8.28 -9.38
CA ILE A 138 -13.28 9.17 -8.81
C ILE A 138 -13.28 8.98 -7.30
N TYR A 139 -12.10 8.64 -6.73
CA TYR A 139 -11.89 8.47 -5.30
C TYR A 139 -11.01 9.55 -4.69
N ALA A 140 -10.11 10.16 -5.47
CA ALA A 140 -9.26 11.23 -4.99
C ALA A 140 -8.92 12.21 -6.11
N GLN A 141 -8.44 13.40 -5.72
CA GLN A 141 -7.93 14.41 -6.65
C GLN A 141 -6.50 14.75 -6.28
N ALA A 142 -5.60 14.68 -7.25
CA ALA A 142 -4.18 14.92 -7.08
C ALA A 142 -3.75 16.25 -7.69
N GLN A 143 -2.90 16.98 -6.95
CA GLN A 143 -2.28 18.23 -7.42
C GLN A 143 -1.04 18.53 -6.58
N GLY A 144 -0.05 19.18 -7.17
CA GLY A 144 1.07 19.73 -6.40
C GLY A 144 2.42 19.64 -7.06
N PRO A 145 3.44 20.20 -6.40
CA PRO A 145 4.81 20.13 -6.87
C PRO A 145 5.38 18.73 -6.73
N MET A 146 6.20 18.34 -7.68
CA MET A 146 6.80 17.01 -7.74
C MET A 146 8.16 16.99 -7.07
N VAL A 147 8.44 15.88 -6.38
CA VAL A 147 9.75 15.56 -5.82
C VAL A 147 10.31 14.38 -6.59
N LEU A 148 11.44 14.57 -7.26
CA LEU A 148 12.12 13.48 -7.93
C LEU A 148 12.87 12.61 -6.93
N GLY A 149 12.81 11.31 -7.16
CA GLY A 149 13.64 10.33 -6.45
C GLY A 149 15.02 10.26 -7.10
N GLY A 150 16.04 10.16 -6.28
CA GLY A 150 17.40 9.91 -6.71
C GLY A 150 18.33 9.87 -5.53
N TYR A 151 19.46 9.17 -5.69
CA TYR A 151 20.54 9.19 -4.71
C TYR A 151 21.88 9.43 -5.42
N ALA A 152 22.74 10.18 -4.78
CA ALA A 152 24.11 10.32 -5.18
C ALA A 152 25.01 9.69 -4.13
N VAL A 153 25.85 8.75 -4.55
CA VAL A 153 26.86 8.16 -3.69
C VAL A 153 28.24 8.65 -4.17
N THR A 154 28.96 9.31 -3.29
CA THR A 154 30.34 9.73 -3.54
C THR A 154 31.26 8.86 -2.68
N ALA A 155 32.07 8.05 -3.31
CA ALA A 155 33.09 7.24 -2.65
C ALA A 155 34.42 7.38 -3.41
N ASN A 156 35.50 7.68 -2.69
CA ASN A 156 36.88 7.74 -3.19
C ASN A 156 37.06 8.55 -4.50
N GLY A 157 36.44 9.73 -4.59
CA GLY A 157 36.59 10.61 -5.75
C GLY A 157 35.77 10.23 -6.97
N SER A 158 35.02 9.14 -6.92
CA SER A 158 34.03 8.75 -7.94
C SER A 158 32.61 9.06 -7.43
N SER A 159 31.86 9.86 -8.18
CA SER A 159 30.45 10.16 -7.91
C SER A 159 29.58 9.34 -8.86
N LYS A 160 28.69 8.48 -8.30
CA LYS A 160 27.65 7.82 -9.04
C LYS A 160 26.30 8.39 -8.60
N SER A 161 25.66 9.12 -9.49
CA SER A 161 24.29 9.61 -9.32
C SER A 161 23.35 8.68 -10.09
N VAL A 162 22.32 8.18 -9.40
CA VAL A 162 21.21 7.47 -10.04
C VAL A 162 19.98 8.33 -9.83
N ASN A 163 19.48 8.89 -10.92
CA ASN A 163 18.28 9.68 -10.93
C ASN A 163 17.28 9.07 -11.92
N TYR A 164 16.02 9.02 -11.54
CA TYR A 164 14.92 8.62 -12.43
C TYR A 164 14.12 9.88 -12.81
N PRO A 165 14.59 10.65 -13.81
CA PRO A 165 14.04 11.98 -14.09
C PRO A 165 12.60 11.94 -14.60
N THR A 166 12.12 10.79 -15.08
CA THR A 166 10.79 10.62 -15.66
C THR A 166 9.75 10.08 -14.65
N THR A 167 10.18 9.84 -13.40
CA THR A 167 9.28 9.43 -12.31
C THR A 167 9.49 10.33 -11.10
N ALA A 168 8.40 10.80 -10.54
CA ALA A 168 8.38 11.70 -9.40
C ALA A 168 7.33 11.26 -8.38
N ARG A 169 7.40 11.83 -7.18
CA ARG A 169 6.45 11.61 -6.12
C ARG A 169 5.87 12.94 -5.64
N ILE A 170 4.61 12.95 -5.28
CA ILE A 170 3.95 14.08 -4.64
C ILE A 170 3.50 13.60 -3.27
N PRO A 171 4.27 13.87 -2.21
CA PRO A 171 3.90 13.48 -0.85
C PRO A 171 2.61 14.17 -0.42
N SER A 172 1.65 13.42 0.08
CA SER A 172 0.32 13.94 0.44
C SER A 172 -0.36 14.71 -0.70
N GLY A 173 -0.05 14.36 -1.95
CA GLY A 173 -0.43 15.11 -3.14
C GLY A 173 -1.86 14.88 -3.62
N ALA A 174 -2.53 13.86 -3.13
CA ALA A 174 -3.95 13.66 -3.44
C ALA A 174 -4.82 13.75 -2.18
N ILE A 175 -5.98 14.34 -2.36
CA ILE A 175 -7.04 14.44 -1.34
C ILE A 175 -8.12 13.44 -1.70
N VAL A 176 -8.50 12.62 -0.75
CA VAL A 176 -9.59 11.64 -0.90
C VAL A 176 -10.92 12.39 -0.92
N GLU A 177 -11.71 12.18 -1.96
CA GLU A 177 -13.06 12.72 -2.14
C GLU A 177 -14.14 11.71 -1.72
N ARG A 178 -13.83 10.43 -1.91
CA ARG A 178 -14.75 9.33 -1.59
C ARG A 178 -13.98 8.18 -0.97
N GLY A 179 -14.47 7.67 0.17
CA GLY A 179 -13.99 6.44 0.76
C GLY A 179 -14.59 5.21 0.10
N VAL A 180 -13.92 4.07 0.22
CA VAL A 180 -14.54 2.78 -0.14
C VAL A 180 -15.51 2.42 0.97
N PRO A 181 -16.80 2.26 0.68
CA PRO A 181 -17.78 1.90 1.70
C PRO A 181 -17.53 0.46 2.16
N LEU A 182 -16.97 0.30 3.34
CA LEU A 182 -16.91 -0.95 4.06
C LEU A 182 -17.69 -0.78 5.36
N ASP A 183 -18.93 -1.26 5.35
CA ASP A 183 -19.80 -1.18 6.52
C ASP A 183 -19.68 -2.48 7.33
N LEU A 184 -18.83 -2.43 8.33
CA LEU A 184 -18.62 -3.55 9.24
C LEU A 184 -19.87 -3.84 10.10
N SER A 185 -20.77 -2.87 10.27
CA SER A 185 -22.01 -3.06 11.06
C SER A 185 -23.03 -3.95 10.36
N GLN A 186 -22.96 -4.04 9.03
CA GLN A 186 -23.82 -4.89 8.21
C GLN A 186 -23.30 -6.34 8.12
N MET A 187 -22.06 -6.58 8.54
CA MET A 187 -21.45 -7.91 8.49
C MET A 187 -21.92 -8.75 9.67
N ARG A 188 -22.52 -9.88 9.40
CA ARG A 188 -22.91 -10.87 10.44
C ARG A 188 -21.74 -11.75 10.90
N THR A 189 -20.67 -11.77 10.15
CA THR A 189 -19.50 -12.62 10.37
C THR A 189 -18.27 -11.82 9.99
N LEU A 190 -17.27 -11.81 10.84
CA LEU A 190 -15.96 -11.27 10.53
C LEU A 190 -15.05 -12.40 10.05
N ALA A 191 -14.47 -12.29 8.87
CA ALA A 191 -13.52 -13.26 8.38
C ALA A 191 -12.08 -12.72 8.44
N LEU A 192 -11.16 -13.55 8.91
CA LEU A 192 -9.72 -13.32 8.85
C LEU A 192 -9.13 -14.25 7.81
N SER A 193 -8.21 -13.70 7.00
CA SER A 193 -7.40 -14.44 6.05
C SER A 193 -5.96 -14.47 6.53
N LEU A 194 -5.36 -15.66 6.65
CA LEU A 194 -3.95 -15.80 6.91
C LEU A 194 -3.13 -15.43 5.66
N ASP A 195 -1.99 -14.82 5.86
CA ASP A 195 -1.06 -14.48 4.79
C ASP A 195 -0.48 -15.75 4.15
N ASP A 196 -0.13 -16.73 4.98
CA ASP A 196 0.30 -18.06 4.56
C ASP A 196 -0.71 -19.15 4.95
N ALA A 197 -1.04 -20.04 4.00
CA ALA A 197 -1.98 -21.13 4.24
C ALA A 197 -1.31 -22.26 5.04
N ASP A 198 -1.70 -22.42 6.30
CA ASP A 198 -1.21 -23.48 7.18
C ASP A 198 -2.26 -23.87 8.21
N PHE A 199 -2.58 -25.18 8.27
CA PHE A 199 -3.61 -25.70 9.18
C PHE A 199 -3.26 -25.52 10.66
N ARG A 200 -1.98 -25.66 11.04
CA ARG A 200 -1.56 -25.49 12.43
C ARG A 200 -1.65 -24.03 12.87
N THR A 201 -1.22 -23.12 11.99
CA THR A 201 -1.32 -21.68 12.24
C THR A 201 -2.77 -21.24 12.36
N VAL A 202 -3.67 -21.73 11.49
CA VAL A 202 -5.12 -21.45 11.58
C VAL A 202 -5.70 -21.93 12.91
N GLU A 203 -5.39 -23.16 13.34
CA GLU A 203 -5.85 -23.70 14.61
C GLU A 203 -5.29 -22.90 15.80
N GLY A 204 -4.00 -22.56 15.76
CA GLY A 204 -3.34 -21.74 16.78
C GLY A 204 -3.96 -20.35 16.91
N VAL A 205 -4.21 -19.67 15.78
CA VAL A 205 -4.87 -18.36 15.74
C VAL A 205 -6.30 -18.47 16.26
N THR A 206 -7.05 -19.48 15.81
CA THR A 206 -8.44 -19.73 16.26
C THR A 206 -8.50 -19.96 17.77
N ALA A 207 -7.61 -20.80 18.31
CA ALA A 207 -7.53 -21.07 19.74
C ALA A 207 -7.14 -19.82 20.54
N ALA A 208 -6.19 -19.02 20.04
CA ALA A 208 -5.77 -17.76 20.67
C ALA A 208 -6.92 -16.75 20.73
N ILE A 209 -7.67 -16.59 19.63
CA ILE A 209 -8.83 -15.69 19.58
C ILE A 209 -9.91 -16.16 20.58
N ASN A 210 -10.27 -17.44 20.57
CA ASN A 210 -11.30 -17.99 21.46
C ASN A 210 -10.91 -17.89 22.93
N ARG A 211 -9.64 -18.13 23.24
CA ARG A 211 -9.11 -18.00 24.62
C ARG A 211 -9.24 -16.56 25.11
N GLU A 212 -8.93 -15.62 24.25
CA GLU A 212 -8.94 -14.20 24.59
C GLU A 212 -10.38 -13.65 24.71
N LEU A 213 -11.27 -14.07 23.80
CA LEU A 213 -12.69 -13.71 23.88
C LEU A 213 -13.43 -14.43 25.03
N GLY A 214 -12.80 -15.45 25.63
CA GLY A 214 -13.44 -16.28 26.68
C GLY A 214 -14.63 -17.12 26.17
N ARG A 215 -14.81 -17.19 24.84
CA ARG A 215 -15.95 -17.86 24.18
C ARG A 215 -15.51 -18.44 22.82
N PRO A 216 -16.09 -19.59 22.38
CA PRO A 216 -15.75 -20.23 21.11
C PRO A 216 -16.47 -19.53 19.93
N LEU A 217 -16.11 -18.28 19.61
CA LEU A 217 -16.71 -17.50 18.55
C LEU A 217 -15.95 -17.62 17.22
N ALA A 218 -14.66 -17.95 17.28
CA ALA A 218 -13.81 -18.12 16.10
C ALA A 218 -13.81 -19.60 15.68
N HIS A 219 -13.93 -19.84 14.37
CA HIS A 219 -13.91 -21.16 13.75
C HIS A 219 -13.00 -21.15 12.53
N ALA A 220 -12.10 -22.14 12.44
CA ALA A 220 -11.32 -22.37 11.24
C ALA A 220 -12.24 -22.94 10.15
N VAL A 221 -12.27 -22.33 8.98
CA VAL A 221 -13.04 -22.79 7.82
C VAL A 221 -12.16 -23.64 6.91
N ASP A 222 -10.95 -23.18 6.66
CA ASP A 222 -9.94 -23.86 5.86
C ASP A 222 -8.52 -23.49 6.35
N SER A 223 -7.48 -23.87 5.62
CA SER A 223 -6.08 -23.62 5.98
C SER A 223 -5.68 -22.13 5.99
N ARG A 224 -6.57 -21.24 5.55
CA ARG A 224 -6.29 -19.79 5.42
C ARG A 224 -7.35 -18.92 6.08
N ARG A 225 -8.58 -19.40 6.20
CA ARG A 225 -9.74 -18.60 6.59
C ARG A 225 -10.26 -18.98 7.97
N ILE A 226 -10.44 -17.94 8.80
CA ILE A 226 -11.04 -18.05 10.12
C ILE A 226 -12.27 -17.15 10.15
N GLU A 227 -13.43 -17.70 10.51
CA GLU A 227 -14.66 -16.95 10.71
C GLU A 227 -14.90 -16.69 12.20
N ILE A 228 -15.22 -15.46 12.54
CA ILE A 228 -15.62 -15.03 13.87
C ILE A 228 -17.09 -14.61 13.81
N ARG A 229 -17.93 -15.30 14.57
CA ARG A 229 -19.37 -15.05 14.64
C ARG A 229 -19.70 -14.44 16.00
N PRO A 230 -19.96 -13.13 16.07
CA PRO A 230 -20.38 -12.50 17.33
C PRO A 230 -21.71 -13.08 17.80
N ALA A 231 -21.97 -13.02 19.10
CA ALA A 231 -23.24 -13.44 19.67
C ALA A 231 -24.37 -12.53 19.16
N ALA A 232 -25.59 -13.04 19.11
CA ALA A 232 -26.76 -12.39 18.48
C ALA A 232 -27.11 -10.98 18.97
N ASN A 233 -26.50 -10.50 20.06
CA ASN A 233 -26.75 -9.18 20.67
C ASN A 233 -25.47 -8.32 20.77
N GLU A 234 -24.39 -8.68 20.09
CA GLU A 234 -23.15 -7.91 20.11
C GLU A 234 -22.92 -7.23 18.75
N ASP A 235 -22.75 -5.92 18.79
CA ASP A 235 -22.37 -5.16 17.61
C ASP A 235 -20.92 -5.48 17.21
N ILE A 236 -20.72 -5.84 15.95
CA ILE A 236 -19.39 -6.10 15.37
C ILE A 236 -18.39 -4.96 15.62
N PRO A 237 -18.76 -3.66 15.63
CA PRO A 237 -17.83 -2.57 15.96
C PRO A 237 -17.19 -2.70 17.34
N VAL A 238 -17.90 -3.21 18.33
CA VAL A 238 -17.37 -3.42 19.69
C VAL A 238 -16.40 -4.62 19.70
N SER A 239 -16.74 -5.69 19.02
CA SER A 239 -15.86 -6.84 18.83
C SER A 239 -14.61 -6.45 18.01
N TYR A 240 -14.73 -5.51 17.07
CA TYR A 240 -13.61 -5.04 16.25
C TYR A 240 -12.61 -4.19 17.05
N THR A 241 -13.08 -3.32 17.95
CA THR A 241 -12.20 -2.56 18.87
C THR A 241 -11.46 -3.51 19.80
N HIS A 242 -12.10 -4.55 20.27
CA HIS A 242 -11.44 -5.63 21.00
C HIS A 242 -10.44 -6.36 20.10
N LEU A 243 -10.77 -6.73 18.86
CA LEU A 243 -9.86 -7.40 17.94
C LEU A 243 -8.64 -6.53 17.58
N ASP A 244 -8.79 -5.21 17.47
CA ASP A 244 -7.65 -4.32 17.21
C ASP A 244 -6.72 -4.21 18.44
N VAL A 245 -7.25 -4.27 19.64
CA VAL A 245 -6.47 -4.43 20.89
C VAL A 245 -5.80 -5.82 20.89
N TYR A 246 -6.49 -6.89 20.44
CA TYR A 246 -5.98 -8.26 20.36
C TYR A 246 -4.95 -8.44 19.25
N LYS A 247 -5.10 -7.76 18.11
CA LYS A 247 -4.02 -7.67 17.13
C LYS A 247 -2.71 -7.18 17.73
N ARG A 248 -2.77 -6.43 18.84
CA ARG A 248 -1.58 -5.93 19.55
C ARG A 248 -1.04 -6.89 20.61
N GLN A 249 -1.84 -7.81 21.15
CA GLN A 249 -1.47 -8.63 22.31
C GLN A 249 -1.59 -10.14 22.12
N GLY A 250 -2.42 -10.63 21.17
CA GLY A 250 -2.57 -12.05 20.90
C GLY A 250 -1.30 -12.67 20.34
N LEU A 251 -0.53 -13.37 21.17
CA LEU A 251 0.65 -14.13 20.75
C LEU A 251 0.22 -15.52 20.29
N VAL A 252 0.62 -15.88 19.07
CA VAL A 252 0.44 -17.22 18.49
C VAL A 252 1.80 -17.88 18.39
N GLU A 253 1.89 -19.12 18.82
CA GLU A 253 3.10 -19.93 18.65
C GLU A 253 3.18 -20.40 17.18
N LEU A 254 4.21 -19.97 16.47
CA LEU A 254 4.52 -20.45 15.14
C LEU A 254 5.68 -21.44 15.21
N GLU A 255 5.49 -22.63 14.63
CA GLU A 255 6.63 -23.52 14.39
C GLU A 255 7.57 -22.91 13.34
N PRO A 256 8.89 -23.08 13.50
CA PRO A 256 9.83 -22.64 12.47
C PRO A 256 9.56 -23.42 11.18
N ALA A 257 9.45 -22.70 10.06
CA ALA A 257 9.36 -23.32 8.75
C ALA A 257 10.51 -24.32 8.59
N LYS A 258 10.19 -25.59 8.30
CA LYS A 258 11.20 -26.60 7.93
C LYS A 258 11.89 -26.06 6.69
N GLY A 259 13.15 -25.69 6.80
CA GLY A 259 13.98 -25.30 5.67
C GLY A 259 13.92 -26.39 4.62
N GLY A 260 13.40 -26.06 3.45
CA GLY A 260 13.46 -26.92 2.28
C GLY A 260 14.92 -27.17 1.95
N GLN A 261 15.28 -28.43 1.83
CA GLN A 261 16.52 -28.89 1.20
C GLN A 261 16.43 -28.71 -0.30
#